data_f3525d423baca9e3ee38eec9de74c344
#
_entry.id   f3525d423baca9e3ee38eec9de74c344
#
_cell.length_a   1.000
_cell.length_b   1.000
_cell.length_c   1.000
_cell.angle_alpha   90.00
_cell.angle_beta   90.00
_cell.angle_gamma   90.00
#
_symmetry.space_group_name_H-M   'P 1'
#
loop_
_entity.id
_entity.type
_entity.pdbx_description
1 polymer ?
#
loop_
_entity_poly.entity_id
_entity_poly.type
_entity_poly.pdbx_seq_one_letter_code
_entity_poly.pdbx_strand_id
1 'polypeptide(L)'
;SLVDASKSTFNLSRLNPKQRIAIFKETKDDGSSELHGLQILIEPTKILKLEKMNKVWTAAIHNEKVETRIRDYQGIVVSSLWESATESGMDSELIVQLAEIFAWQIDFNRELRSNDRWRIVVEQEFVRGEPIGWGDILSAEYINEGELYQAVLFLSLIHISEPTRPNT
;
A
#
# COMPACT_ATOMS: atom_id res chain seq x y z
N SER A 1 26.43 -21.44 2.94
CA SER A 1 25.94 -20.71 4.13
C SER A 1 24.54 -20.15 3.90
N LEU A 2 23.89 -19.64 4.95
CA LEU A 2 22.59 -18.94 4.85
C LEU A 2 22.68 -17.72 3.93
N VAL A 3 23.76 -16.94 4.03
CA VAL A 3 24.01 -15.78 3.20
C VAL A 3 24.15 -16.15 1.72
N ASP A 4 24.82 -17.25 1.42
CA ASP A 4 24.99 -17.68 0.02
C ASP A 4 23.68 -18.17 -0.58
N ALA A 5 22.84 -18.84 0.19
CA ALA A 5 21.52 -19.27 -0.27
C ALA A 5 20.57 -18.08 -0.59
N SER A 6 20.74 -16.96 0.10
CA SER A 6 19.92 -15.78 -0.15
C SER A 6 20.37 -14.94 -1.34
N LYS A 7 21.65 -14.98 -1.74
CA LYS A 7 22.23 -14.07 -2.77
C LYS A 7 21.51 -14.07 -4.10
N SER A 8 20.99 -15.20 -4.55
CA SER A 8 20.24 -15.30 -5.81
C SER A 8 18.82 -14.76 -5.72
N THR A 9 18.26 -14.67 -4.51
CA THR A 9 16.86 -14.30 -4.25
C THR A 9 16.76 -12.89 -3.67
N PHE A 10 17.61 -12.58 -2.68
CA PHE A 10 17.67 -11.29 -2.01
C PHE A 10 19.04 -11.04 -1.37
N ASN A 11 19.58 -9.85 -1.57
CA ASN A 11 20.84 -9.47 -0.94
C ASN A 11 20.61 -8.99 0.49
N LEU A 12 20.97 -9.80 1.48
CA LEU A 12 20.81 -9.49 2.91
C LEU A 12 21.56 -8.23 3.37
N SER A 13 22.58 -7.76 2.63
CA SER A 13 23.25 -6.49 2.96
C SER A 13 22.39 -5.24 2.72
N ARG A 14 21.22 -5.40 2.08
CA ARG A 14 20.23 -4.33 1.85
C ARG A 14 19.15 -4.27 2.93
N LEU A 15 19.29 -5.03 4.00
CA LEU A 15 18.34 -4.98 5.11
C LEU A 15 18.43 -3.62 5.83
N ASN A 16 17.27 -3.04 6.10
CA ASN A 16 17.16 -1.79 6.84
C ASN A 16 17.12 -2.05 8.35
N PRO A 17 17.66 -1.15 9.20
CA PRO A 17 17.74 -1.35 10.67
C PRO A 17 16.40 -1.56 11.38
N LYS A 18 15.27 -1.22 10.74
CA LYS A 18 13.90 -1.34 11.32
C LYS A 18 13.12 -2.53 10.77
N GLN A 19 13.72 -3.37 9.93
CA GLN A 19 13.00 -4.51 9.37
C GLN A 19 12.67 -5.55 10.43
N ARG A 20 11.44 -6.10 10.33
CA ARG A 20 10.99 -7.18 11.22
C ARG A 20 11.58 -8.50 10.75
N ILE A 21 12.24 -9.20 11.68
CA ILE A 21 12.85 -10.52 11.45
C ILE A 21 12.27 -11.49 12.46
N ALA A 22 11.66 -12.57 11.99
CA ALA A 22 11.29 -13.70 12.81
C ALA A 22 12.36 -14.79 12.68
N ILE A 23 12.81 -15.30 13.82
CA ILE A 23 13.87 -16.32 13.91
C ILE A 23 13.24 -17.61 14.43
N PHE A 24 13.41 -18.70 13.68
CA PHE A 24 12.92 -20.03 14.05
C PHE A 24 14.12 -20.90 14.45
N LYS A 25 14.06 -21.43 15.66
CA LYS A 25 15.09 -22.33 16.22
C LYS A 25 14.48 -23.67 16.53
N GLU A 26 15.20 -24.72 16.28
CA GLU A 26 14.89 -26.07 16.73
C GLU A 26 15.70 -26.38 17.98
N THR A 27 15.04 -26.86 19.04
CA THR A 27 15.72 -27.32 20.26
C THR A 27 15.96 -28.82 20.17
N LYS A 28 17.18 -29.23 20.30
CA LYS A 28 17.59 -30.65 20.28
C LYS A 28 17.44 -31.28 21.66
N ASP A 29 17.43 -32.60 21.70
CA ASP A 29 17.32 -33.39 22.96
C ASP A 29 18.43 -33.09 23.97
N ASP A 30 19.61 -32.64 23.51
CA ASP A 30 20.74 -32.21 24.34
C ASP A 30 20.58 -30.78 24.92
N GLY A 31 19.44 -30.11 24.65
CA GLY A 31 19.15 -28.74 25.09
C GLY A 31 19.81 -27.67 24.24
N SER A 32 20.57 -28.00 23.22
CA SER A 32 21.11 -27.02 22.27
C SER A 32 20.04 -26.53 21.31
N SER A 33 20.16 -25.28 20.85
CA SER A 33 19.24 -24.70 19.86
C SER A 33 19.99 -24.45 18.56
N GLU A 34 19.42 -24.94 17.47
CA GLU A 34 19.94 -24.71 16.12
C GLU A 34 18.99 -23.79 15.32
N LEU A 35 19.57 -22.88 14.54
CA LEU A 35 18.80 -22.04 13.65
C LEU A 35 18.21 -22.89 12.51
N HIS A 36 16.87 -22.91 12.43
CA HIS A 36 16.12 -23.68 11.44
C HIS A 36 15.53 -22.80 10.33
N GLY A 37 15.19 -21.55 10.64
CA GLY A 37 14.59 -20.65 9.66
C GLY A 37 14.66 -19.17 10.04
N LEU A 38 14.51 -18.34 9.05
CA LEU A 38 14.33 -16.89 9.17
C LEU A 38 13.21 -16.43 8.25
N GLN A 39 12.38 -15.50 8.73
CA GLN A 39 11.45 -14.78 7.90
C GLN A 39 11.71 -13.28 8.03
N ILE A 40 11.89 -12.61 6.93
CA ILE A 40 12.22 -11.18 6.87
C ILE A 40 11.18 -10.47 6.03
N LEU A 41 10.47 -9.51 6.62
CA LEU A 41 9.53 -8.66 5.89
C LEU A 41 10.34 -7.64 5.09
N ILE A 42 10.48 -7.86 3.77
CA ILE A 42 11.26 -6.99 2.87
C ILE A 42 10.44 -5.85 2.29
N GLU A 43 9.16 -6.07 2.05
CA GLU A 43 8.15 -5.10 1.65
C GLU A 43 6.83 -5.45 2.36
N PRO A 44 5.86 -4.53 2.47
CA PRO A 44 4.58 -4.84 3.13
C PRO A 44 3.90 -6.12 2.62
N THR A 45 4.10 -6.45 1.34
CA THR A 45 3.52 -7.62 0.67
C THR A 45 4.49 -8.75 0.42
N LYS A 46 5.78 -8.63 0.79
CA LYS A 46 6.81 -9.62 0.46
C LYS A 46 7.60 -10.05 1.68
N ILE A 47 7.62 -11.35 1.90
CA ILE A 47 8.40 -12.00 2.96
C ILE A 47 9.49 -12.86 2.32
N LEU A 48 10.75 -12.60 2.66
CA LEU A 48 11.84 -13.52 2.39
C LEU A 48 11.82 -14.63 3.44
N LYS A 49 11.64 -15.86 3.00
CA LYS A 49 11.77 -17.07 3.85
C LYS A 49 13.08 -17.76 3.57
N LEU A 50 13.84 -18.01 4.61
CA LEU A 50 15.06 -18.79 4.61
C LEU A 50 14.83 -20.00 5.51
N GLU A 51 14.90 -21.19 4.96
CA GLU A 51 14.64 -22.44 5.68
C GLU A 51 15.80 -23.41 5.48
N LYS A 52 16.13 -24.15 6.55
CA LYS A 52 17.17 -25.17 6.53
C LYS A 52 16.52 -26.55 6.46
N MET A 53 16.63 -27.19 5.30
CA MET A 53 16.16 -28.55 5.07
C MET A 53 17.37 -29.47 4.76
N ASN A 54 17.50 -30.58 5.48
CA ASN A 54 18.60 -31.54 5.28
C ASN A 54 20.00 -30.88 5.26
N LYS A 55 20.27 -29.96 6.19
CA LYS A 55 21.49 -29.15 6.29
C LYS A 55 21.75 -28.16 5.14
N VAL A 56 20.84 -28.03 4.19
CA VAL A 56 20.91 -27.07 3.08
C VAL A 56 19.96 -25.92 3.34
N TRP A 57 20.47 -24.71 3.17
CA TRP A 57 19.63 -23.50 3.22
C TRP A 57 18.98 -23.23 1.88
N THR A 58 17.70 -22.96 1.91
CA THR A 58 16.91 -22.48 0.76
C THR A 58 16.36 -21.10 1.05
N ALA A 59 16.20 -20.28 0.01
CA ALA A 59 15.63 -18.95 0.09
C ALA A 59 14.51 -18.79 -0.95
N ALA A 60 13.38 -18.25 -0.52
CA ALA A 60 12.25 -17.95 -1.39
C ALA A 60 11.57 -16.65 -0.97
N ILE A 61 11.10 -15.87 -1.93
CA ILE A 61 10.20 -14.74 -1.68
C ILE A 61 8.77 -15.25 -1.72
N HIS A 62 8.04 -14.98 -0.65
CA HIS A 62 6.64 -15.29 -0.52
C HIS A 62 5.85 -13.98 -0.60
N ASN A 63 4.89 -13.92 -1.53
CA ASN A 63 3.99 -12.77 -1.65
C ASN A 63 2.77 -12.98 -0.75
N GLU A 64 2.49 -12.00 0.09
CA GLU A 64 1.27 -11.96 0.91
C GLU A 64 0.09 -11.49 0.07
N LYS A 65 -1.09 -12.01 0.39
CA LYS A 65 -2.33 -11.57 -0.24
C LYS A 65 -2.71 -10.20 0.29
N VAL A 66 -2.95 -9.27 -0.63
CA VAL A 66 -3.52 -7.96 -0.31
C VAL A 66 -5.04 -8.08 -0.30
N GLU A 67 -5.67 -7.57 0.75
CA GLU A 67 -7.10 -7.40 0.86
C GLU A 67 -7.42 -5.92 0.75
N THR A 68 -8.41 -5.57 -0.07
CA THR A 68 -8.85 -4.20 -0.28
C THR A 68 -10.18 -3.98 0.44
N ARG A 69 -10.30 -2.85 1.16
CA ARG A 69 -11.53 -2.42 1.82
C ARG A 69 -11.84 -0.98 1.43
N ILE A 70 -13.12 -0.72 1.15
CA ILE A 70 -13.57 0.63 0.81
C ILE A 70 -13.66 1.48 2.07
N ARG A 71 -13.17 2.72 1.98
CA ARG A 71 -13.29 3.77 2.97
C ARG A 71 -13.99 4.98 2.37
N ASP A 72 -14.80 5.62 3.17
CA ASP A 72 -15.54 6.83 2.83
C ASP A 72 -15.21 7.91 3.87
N TYR A 73 -14.70 9.04 3.41
CA TYR A 73 -14.41 10.20 4.24
C TYR A 73 -15.16 11.41 3.66
N GLN A 74 -15.65 12.26 4.55
CA GLN A 74 -16.33 13.49 4.18
C GLN A 74 -16.12 14.56 5.25
N GLY A 75 -16.24 15.80 4.88
CA GLY A 75 -16.11 16.91 5.80
C GLY A 75 -16.64 18.22 5.30
N ILE A 76 -16.71 19.19 6.20
CA ILE A 76 -17.05 20.58 5.94
C ILE A 76 -15.85 21.43 6.28
N VAL A 77 -15.45 22.28 5.36
CA VAL A 77 -14.33 23.20 5.56
C VAL A 77 -14.75 24.34 6.50
N VAL A 78 -13.98 24.53 7.56
CA VAL A 78 -14.13 25.70 8.46
C VAL A 78 -13.01 26.70 8.18
N SER A 79 -11.76 26.28 8.27
CA SER A 79 -10.57 27.10 8.03
C SER A 79 -9.74 26.63 6.86
N SER A 80 -9.56 25.32 6.70
CA SER A 80 -8.78 24.71 5.63
C SER A 80 -9.27 23.30 5.30
N LEU A 81 -9.01 22.85 4.07
CA LEU A 81 -9.23 21.46 3.66
C LEU A 81 -8.42 20.51 4.53
N TRP A 82 -7.16 20.87 4.82
CA TRP A 82 -6.26 20.05 5.63
C TRP A 82 -6.82 19.76 7.02
N GLU A 83 -7.26 20.80 7.72
CA GLU A 83 -7.85 20.65 9.05
C GLU A 83 -9.10 19.77 9.03
N SER A 84 -10.06 20.09 8.14
CA SER A 84 -11.29 19.34 7.97
C SER A 84 -11.03 17.85 7.64
N ALA A 85 -10.06 17.57 6.77
CA ALA A 85 -9.72 16.20 6.39
C ALA A 85 -8.99 15.46 7.52
N THR A 86 -8.10 16.12 8.26
CA THR A 86 -7.45 15.53 9.44
C THR A 86 -8.48 15.19 10.52
N GLU A 87 -9.44 16.05 10.78
CA GLU A 87 -10.53 15.81 11.74
C GLU A 87 -11.41 14.63 11.35
N SER A 88 -11.57 14.37 10.04
CA SER A 88 -12.29 13.18 9.54
C SER A 88 -11.52 11.87 9.71
N GLY A 89 -10.24 11.93 10.13
CA GLY A 89 -9.37 10.77 10.31
C GLY A 89 -8.56 10.39 9.07
N MET A 90 -8.50 11.25 8.04
CA MET A 90 -7.61 11.04 6.91
C MET A 90 -6.15 11.27 7.29
N ASP A 91 -5.25 10.47 6.72
CA ASP A 91 -3.82 10.73 6.83
C ASP A 91 -3.33 11.76 5.80
N SER A 92 -2.11 12.25 6.01
CA SER A 92 -1.53 13.31 5.18
C SER A 92 -1.38 12.93 3.71
N GLU A 93 -1.10 11.67 3.40
CA GLU A 93 -0.93 11.20 2.03
C GLU A 93 -2.25 11.31 1.25
N LEU A 94 -3.34 10.84 1.86
CA LEU A 94 -4.66 10.86 1.23
C LEU A 94 -5.21 12.31 1.11
N ILE A 95 -4.88 13.20 2.07
CA ILE A 95 -5.26 14.61 1.99
C ILE A 95 -4.59 15.30 0.79
N VAL A 96 -3.31 15.02 0.56
CA VAL A 96 -2.58 15.56 -0.61
C VAL A 96 -3.21 15.06 -1.91
N GLN A 97 -3.51 13.77 -2.01
CA GLN A 97 -4.14 13.19 -3.20
C GLN A 97 -5.52 13.81 -3.47
N LEU A 98 -6.35 14.03 -2.44
CA LEU A 98 -7.63 14.73 -2.58
C LEU A 98 -7.47 16.15 -3.12
N ALA A 99 -6.49 16.90 -2.61
CA ALA A 99 -6.21 18.25 -3.09
C ALA A 99 -5.71 18.25 -4.54
N GLU A 100 -4.87 17.30 -4.93
CA GLU A 100 -4.34 17.16 -6.28
C GLU A 100 -5.42 16.87 -7.31
N ILE A 101 -6.45 16.09 -6.96
CA ILE A 101 -7.58 15.78 -7.86
C ILE A 101 -8.26 17.07 -8.37
N PHE A 102 -8.42 18.06 -7.51
CA PHE A 102 -9.15 19.29 -7.84
C PHE A 102 -8.23 20.49 -8.08
N ALA A 103 -6.90 20.34 -8.02
CA ALA A 103 -5.93 21.43 -8.14
C ALA A 103 -6.02 22.22 -9.46
N TRP A 104 -6.58 21.63 -10.52
CA TRP A 104 -6.81 22.30 -11.80
C TRP A 104 -8.09 23.11 -11.85
N GLN A 105 -9.05 22.83 -10.97
CA GLN A 105 -10.35 23.51 -10.92
C GLN A 105 -10.45 24.49 -9.76
N ILE A 106 -9.75 24.24 -8.65
CA ILE A 106 -9.87 24.99 -7.39
C ILE A 106 -8.49 25.40 -6.89
N ASP A 107 -8.25 26.69 -6.73
CA ASP A 107 -7.07 27.19 -6.00
C ASP A 107 -7.35 27.16 -4.50
N PHE A 108 -6.98 26.07 -3.84
CA PHE A 108 -7.18 25.85 -2.40
C PHE A 108 -6.54 26.89 -1.50
N ASN A 109 -5.63 27.73 -2.01
CA ASN A 109 -5.04 28.84 -1.25
C ASN A 109 -5.87 30.12 -1.31
N ARG A 110 -6.71 30.29 -2.34
CA ARG A 110 -7.43 31.55 -2.63
C ARG A 110 -8.94 31.39 -2.67
N GLU A 111 -9.43 30.26 -3.15
CA GLU A 111 -10.85 30.04 -3.47
C GLU A 111 -11.59 29.23 -2.41
N LEU A 112 -10.85 28.68 -1.44
CA LEU A 112 -11.44 27.90 -0.35
C LEU A 112 -12.34 28.76 0.52
N ARG A 113 -13.55 28.28 0.80
CA ARG A 113 -14.55 28.99 1.61
C ARG A 113 -15.01 28.17 2.80
N SER A 114 -15.37 28.87 3.86
CA SER A 114 -16.09 28.25 4.96
C SER A 114 -17.43 27.69 4.48
N ASN A 115 -17.76 26.49 4.92
CA ASN A 115 -18.89 25.64 4.52
C ASN A 115 -18.75 24.94 3.16
N ASP A 116 -17.61 25.02 2.47
CA ASP A 116 -17.30 24.08 1.41
C ASP A 116 -17.40 22.65 1.94
N ARG A 117 -17.79 21.73 1.08
CA ARG A 117 -17.97 20.32 1.45
C ARG A 117 -17.14 19.44 0.54
N TRP A 118 -16.63 18.38 1.09
CA TRP A 118 -15.88 17.40 0.32
C TRP A 118 -16.23 15.99 0.74
N ARG A 119 -16.05 15.05 -0.17
CA ARG A 119 -16.18 13.61 0.05
C ARG A 119 -15.18 12.86 -0.81
N ILE A 120 -14.65 11.75 -0.31
CA ILE A 120 -13.77 10.85 -1.04
C ILE A 120 -14.12 9.40 -0.71
N VAL A 121 -14.17 8.56 -1.72
CA VAL A 121 -14.27 7.11 -1.60
C VAL A 121 -12.99 6.50 -2.13
N VAL A 122 -12.30 5.73 -1.30
CA VAL A 122 -10.95 5.23 -1.57
C VAL A 122 -10.80 3.79 -1.11
N GLU A 123 -9.93 3.06 -1.76
CA GLU A 123 -9.49 1.74 -1.34
C GLU A 123 -8.40 1.84 -0.29
N GLN A 124 -8.53 1.07 0.78
CA GLN A 124 -7.47 0.85 1.77
C GLN A 124 -6.97 -0.58 1.66
N GLU A 125 -5.66 -0.75 1.54
CA GLU A 125 -5.01 -2.04 1.40
C GLU A 125 -4.58 -2.62 2.75
N PHE A 126 -4.77 -3.91 2.90
CA PHE A 126 -4.44 -4.67 4.11
C PHE A 126 -3.64 -5.93 3.77
N VAL A 127 -2.71 -6.27 4.65
CA VAL A 127 -2.05 -7.56 4.68
C VAL A 127 -2.20 -8.15 6.07
N ARG A 128 -2.76 -9.36 6.16
CA ARG A 128 -3.04 -10.03 7.46
C ARG A 128 -3.86 -9.19 8.44
N GLY A 129 -4.77 -8.36 7.92
CA GLY A 129 -5.61 -7.48 8.72
C GLY A 129 -4.96 -6.15 9.14
N GLU A 130 -3.66 -5.95 8.86
CA GLU A 130 -2.95 -4.71 9.11
C GLU A 130 -3.00 -3.79 7.89
N PRO A 131 -3.30 -2.50 8.03
CA PRO A 131 -3.29 -1.56 6.93
C PRO A 131 -1.86 -1.34 6.43
N ILE A 132 -1.67 -1.36 5.11
CA ILE A 132 -0.36 -1.17 4.48
C ILE A 132 -0.28 0.07 3.59
N GLY A 133 -1.42 0.68 3.28
CA GLY A 133 -1.50 1.88 2.45
C GLY A 133 -2.87 2.10 1.85
N TRP A 134 -2.90 2.99 0.88
CA TRP A 134 -4.07 3.33 0.09
C TRP A 134 -3.94 2.76 -1.32
N GLY A 135 -5.05 2.25 -1.85
CA GLY A 135 -5.21 1.88 -3.24
C GLY A 135 -5.78 3.04 -4.05
N ASP A 136 -6.66 2.72 -4.99
CA ASP A 136 -7.25 3.70 -5.88
C ASP A 136 -8.29 4.59 -5.19
N ILE A 137 -8.31 5.89 -5.53
CA ILE A 137 -9.42 6.78 -5.23
C ILE A 137 -10.52 6.50 -6.25
N LEU A 138 -11.64 5.95 -5.78
CA LEU A 138 -12.75 5.53 -6.63
C LEU A 138 -13.62 6.69 -7.06
N SER A 139 -13.84 7.65 -6.15
CA SER A 139 -14.53 8.90 -6.43
C SER A 139 -14.13 10.00 -5.45
N ALA A 140 -14.18 11.23 -5.90
CA ALA A 140 -14.03 12.42 -5.07
C ALA A 140 -15.04 13.49 -5.49
N GLU A 141 -15.56 14.20 -4.52
CA GLU A 141 -16.51 15.31 -4.70
C GLU A 141 -16.03 16.49 -3.87
N TYR A 142 -16.15 17.68 -4.44
CA TYR A 142 -15.92 18.94 -3.75
C TYR A 142 -16.99 19.95 -4.13
N ILE A 143 -17.60 20.61 -3.15
CA ILE A 143 -18.57 21.68 -3.37
C ILE A 143 -17.95 22.98 -2.89
N ASN A 144 -17.61 23.87 -3.82
CA ASN A 144 -17.04 25.18 -3.57
C ASN A 144 -18.06 26.25 -3.98
N GLU A 145 -18.43 27.14 -3.07
CA GLU A 145 -19.44 28.20 -3.30
C GLU A 145 -20.76 27.70 -3.93
N GLY A 146 -21.12 26.42 -3.68
CA GLY A 146 -22.32 25.80 -4.23
C GLY A 146 -22.12 25.13 -5.60
N GLU A 147 -20.95 25.25 -6.21
CA GLU A 147 -20.57 24.54 -7.43
C GLU A 147 -19.99 23.18 -7.10
N LEU A 148 -20.51 22.12 -7.76
CA LEU A 148 -20.09 20.75 -7.55
C LEU A 148 -19.00 20.33 -8.53
N TYR A 149 -17.85 19.92 -8.02
CA TYR A 149 -16.75 19.30 -8.75
C TYR A 149 -16.71 17.81 -8.42
N GLN A 150 -16.63 16.96 -9.44
CA GLN A 150 -16.61 15.51 -9.27
C GLN A 150 -15.49 14.88 -10.08
N ALA A 151 -14.83 13.90 -9.48
CA ALA A 151 -13.88 13.00 -10.13
C ALA A 151 -14.26 11.55 -9.83
N VAL A 152 -14.24 10.71 -10.86
CA VAL A 152 -14.53 9.26 -10.73
C VAL A 152 -13.45 8.50 -11.46
N LEU A 153 -12.94 7.45 -10.83
CA LEU A 153 -11.99 6.53 -11.45
C LEU A 153 -12.67 5.77 -12.59
N PHE A 154 -12.18 5.97 -13.80
CA PHE A 154 -12.64 5.24 -14.97
C PHE A 154 -11.64 4.15 -15.33
N LEU A 155 -11.95 2.89 -14.99
CA LEU A 155 -11.17 1.74 -15.41
C LEU A 155 -11.53 1.38 -16.86
N SER A 156 -10.73 1.86 -17.82
CA SER A 156 -10.84 1.45 -19.22
C SER A 156 -10.17 0.08 -19.39
N LEU A 157 -10.95 -0.97 -19.48
CA LEU A 157 -10.49 -2.30 -19.92
C LEU A 157 -10.33 -2.29 -21.45
N ILE A 158 -9.29 -1.63 -21.98
CA ILE A 158 -8.91 -1.79 -23.38
C ILE A 158 -8.15 -3.11 -23.48
N HIS A 159 -8.85 -4.18 -23.83
CA HIS A 159 -8.23 -5.41 -24.35
C HIS A 159 -7.75 -5.12 -25.76
N ILE A 160 -6.47 -4.81 -25.90
CA ILE A 160 -5.81 -4.85 -27.21
C ILE A 160 -5.53 -6.33 -27.50
N SER A 161 -6.47 -7.00 -28.17
CA SER A 161 -6.16 -8.28 -28.81
C SER A 161 -5.24 -7.98 -29.99
N GLU A 162 -3.99 -8.43 -29.89
CA GLU A 162 -3.08 -8.42 -31.07
C GLU A 162 -3.75 -9.17 -32.21
N PRO A 163 -3.78 -8.61 -33.45
CA PRO A 163 -4.28 -9.32 -34.61
C PRO A 163 -3.33 -10.47 -34.91
N THR A 164 -3.85 -11.68 -34.84
CA THR A 164 -3.18 -12.90 -35.32
C THR A 164 -2.82 -12.71 -36.78
N ARG A 165 -1.52 -12.65 -37.10
CA ARG A 165 -1.06 -12.69 -38.47
C ARG A 165 -1.44 -14.05 -39.09
N PRO A 166 -2.12 -14.12 -40.24
CA PRO A 166 -2.32 -15.37 -40.93
C PRO A 166 -0.97 -15.84 -41.49
N ASN A 167 -0.61 -17.08 -41.16
CA ASN A 167 0.50 -17.78 -41.82
C ASN A 167 0.17 -17.97 -43.32
N THR A 168 0.97 -17.39 -44.20
CA THR A 168 1.14 -17.78 -45.59
C THR A 168 2.32 -18.72 -45.71
#